data_f7a68bc4feae86cd9f2c702bbba95a2b
#
_entry.id   f7a68bc4feae86cd9f2c702bbba95a2b
#
_cell.length_a   1.000
_cell.length_b   1.000
_cell.length_c   1.000
_cell.angle_alpha   90.00
_cell.angle_beta   90.00
_cell.angle_gamma   90.00
#
_symmetry.space_group_name_H-M   'P 1'
#
loop_
_entity.id
_entity.type
_entity.pdbx_description
1 polymer ?
#
loop_
_entity_poly.entity_id
_entity_poly.type
_entity_poly.pdbx_seq_one_letter_code
_entity_poly.pdbx_strand_id
1 'polypeptide(L)'
;MHTLAASFFLQMAVILVACRSVGWLGKKIGQPQVVGEMIAGVLLGPSLLGLLFPEASAKLFSQETRGILYVGAQLGVGLYMFLVGMEFKIELFRSRARSAASVSIAGMVVPFVLGGLLAPWLVNVPGLFSEKTEIYQAGLFLGAAIAITAFPMLARIIYERGLSGTSLGTLALAAGAIDDAAAWCVLAIVLASFGGGDSVFLGMQVNPAVLAIAGGVLYATFMLTGGRRL
;
A
#
# COMPACT_ATOMS: atom_id res chain seq x y z
N MET A 1 0.34 -21.89 24.69
CA MET A 1 -0.47 -20.69 24.41
C MET A 1 0.04 -19.43 25.13
N HIS A 2 0.37 -19.48 26.43
CA HIS A 2 0.88 -18.30 27.16
C HIS A 2 2.17 -17.72 26.57
N THR A 3 3.07 -18.55 26.03
CA THR A 3 4.34 -18.12 25.42
C THR A 3 4.12 -17.32 24.12
N LEU A 4 3.17 -17.70 23.25
CA LEU A 4 2.88 -16.98 22.00
C LEU A 4 2.28 -15.60 22.27
N ALA A 5 1.36 -15.49 23.22
CA ALA A 5 0.79 -14.21 23.62
C ALA A 5 1.86 -13.28 24.22
N ALA A 6 2.71 -13.80 25.11
CA ALA A 6 3.80 -13.03 25.71
C ALA A 6 4.78 -12.54 24.62
N SER A 7 5.15 -13.40 23.67
CA SER A 7 6.01 -13.05 22.54
C SER A 7 5.38 -11.97 21.65
N PHE A 8 4.08 -12.08 21.36
CA PHE A 8 3.35 -11.05 20.60
C PHE A 8 3.38 -9.69 21.30
N PHE A 9 3.08 -9.64 22.62
CA PHE A 9 3.12 -8.37 23.34
C PHE A 9 4.53 -7.79 23.45
N LEU A 10 5.56 -8.64 23.61
CA LEU A 10 6.95 -8.20 23.57
C LEU A 10 7.31 -7.59 22.22
N GLN A 11 6.91 -8.24 21.11
CA GLN A 11 7.12 -7.73 19.77
C GLN A 11 6.43 -6.37 19.57
N MET A 12 5.16 -6.26 19.99
CA MET A 12 4.43 -5.00 19.94
C MET A 12 5.12 -3.89 20.75
N ALA A 13 5.63 -4.20 21.94
CA ALA A 13 6.36 -3.24 22.75
C ALA A 13 7.66 -2.78 22.05
N VAL A 14 8.43 -3.69 21.49
CA VAL A 14 9.68 -3.38 20.75
C VAL A 14 9.36 -2.54 19.51
N ILE A 15 8.34 -2.92 18.73
CA ILE A 15 7.91 -2.16 17.54
C ILE A 15 7.50 -0.74 17.93
N LEU A 16 6.66 -0.59 18.97
CA LEU A 16 6.18 0.73 19.41
C LEU A 16 7.33 1.61 19.91
N VAL A 17 8.28 1.06 20.68
CA VAL A 17 9.45 1.81 21.16
C VAL A 17 10.31 2.23 19.97
N ALA A 18 10.60 1.33 19.04
CA ALA A 18 11.39 1.66 17.85
C ALA A 18 10.70 2.73 16.99
N CYS A 19 9.40 2.57 16.71
CA CYS A 19 8.61 3.54 15.95
C CYS A 19 8.59 4.92 16.62
N ARG A 20 8.42 4.96 17.93
CA ARG A 20 8.44 6.25 18.68
C ARG A 20 9.82 6.89 18.66
N SER A 21 10.88 6.11 18.85
CA SER A 21 12.26 6.61 18.88
C SER A 21 12.69 7.15 17.52
N VAL A 22 12.49 6.36 16.46
CA VAL A 22 12.86 6.77 15.09
C VAL A 22 11.94 7.90 14.60
N GLY A 23 10.64 7.85 14.90
CA GLY A 23 9.71 8.92 14.59
C GLY A 23 10.07 10.25 15.27
N TRP A 24 10.49 10.20 16.54
CA TRP A 24 10.96 11.39 17.25
C TRP A 24 12.25 11.96 16.63
N LEU A 25 13.20 11.09 16.23
CA LEU A 25 14.39 11.51 15.51
C LEU A 25 14.03 12.13 14.15
N GLY A 26 13.12 11.52 13.41
CA GLY A 26 12.63 12.02 12.13
C GLY A 26 12.01 13.41 12.24
N LYS A 27 11.25 13.69 13.30
CA LYS A 27 10.68 15.02 13.55
C LYS A 27 11.74 16.10 13.69
N LYS A 28 12.90 15.80 14.27
CA LYS A 28 14.00 16.78 14.40
C LYS A 28 14.56 17.24 13.06
N ILE A 29 14.46 16.43 12.03
CA ILE A 29 14.87 16.75 10.65
C ILE A 29 13.70 17.12 9.75
N GLY A 30 12.52 17.46 10.33
CA GLY A 30 11.35 17.93 9.61
C GLY A 30 10.52 16.85 8.93
N GLN A 31 10.83 15.55 9.15
CA GLN A 31 10.06 14.45 8.57
C GLN A 31 8.77 14.19 9.38
N PRO A 32 7.66 13.80 8.72
CA PRO A 32 6.48 13.30 9.41
C PRO A 32 6.80 12.08 10.26
N GLN A 33 6.08 11.89 11.37
CA GLN A 33 6.30 10.77 12.27
C GLN A 33 6.10 9.42 11.58
N VAL A 34 5.11 9.31 10.70
CA VAL A 34 4.83 8.09 9.95
C VAL A 34 6.03 7.63 9.12
N VAL A 35 6.81 8.54 8.55
CA VAL A 35 8.05 8.19 7.82
C VAL A 35 9.06 7.53 8.75
N GLY A 36 9.24 8.07 9.96
CA GLY A 36 10.09 7.45 10.99
C GLY A 36 9.59 6.08 11.42
N GLU A 37 8.29 5.90 11.54
CA GLU A 37 7.66 4.60 11.87
C GLU A 37 7.95 3.55 10.77
N MET A 38 7.89 3.93 9.49
CA MET A 38 8.24 3.05 8.37
C MET A 38 9.73 2.68 8.39
N ILE A 39 10.60 3.66 8.59
CA ILE A 39 12.05 3.44 8.74
C ILE A 39 12.32 2.47 9.90
N ALA A 40 11.66 2.66 11.05
CA ALA A 40 11.77 1.75 12.19
C ALA A 40 11.39 0.30 11.82
N GLY A 41 10.33 0.11 11.03
CA GLY A 41 9.93 -1.20 10.52
C GLY A 41 11.01 -1.85 9.64
N VAL A 42 11.63 -1.08 8.75
CA VAL A 42 12.76 -1.56 7.92
C VAL A 42 13.97 -1.91 8.78
N LEU A 43 14.29 -1.09 9.78
CA LEU A 43 15.41 -1.34 10.70
C LEU A 43 15.21 -2.58 11.57
N LEU A 44 13.98 -2.86 12.02
CA LEU A 44 13.62 -4.06 12.75
C LEU A 44 13.52 -5.31 11.86
N GLY A 45 13.47 -5.13 10.55
CA GLY A 45 13.41 -6.19 9.56
C GLY A 45 14.75 -6.84 9.24
N PRO A 46 14.80 -7.62 8.16
CA PRO A 46 16.02 -8.29 7.73
C PRO A 46 17.14 -7.34 7.32
N SER A 47 16.81 -6.08 6.99
CA SER A 47 17.76 -5.11 6.44
C SER A 47 18.80 -4.64 7.45
N LEU A 48 18.45 -4.48 8.73
CA LEU A 48 19.41 -4.09 9.77
C LEU A 48 19.46 -5.10 10.91
N LEU A 49 18.36 -5.33 11.62
CA LEU A 49 18.34 -6.25 12.77
C LEU A 49 18.67 -7.67 12.32
N GLY A 50 18.07 -8.14 11.23
CA GLY A 50 18.35 -9.47 10.69
C GLY A 50 19.76 -9.62 10.13
N LEU A 51 20.35 -8.54 9.60
CA LEU A 51 21.73 -8.54 9.08
C LEU A 51 22.77 -8.52 10.21
N LEU A 52 22.61 -7.63 11.20
CA LEU A 52 23.57 -7.44 12.28
C LEU A 52 23.42 -8.46 13.41
N PHE A 53 22.19 -8.86 13.70
CA PHE A 53 21.85 -9.75 14.83
C PHE A 53 20.83 -10.81 14.41
N PRO A 54 21.22 -11.76 13.52
CA PRO A 54 20.29 -12.74 12.95
C PRO A 54 19.61 -13.63 14.01
N GLU A 55 20.35 -14.05 15.03
CA GLU A 55 19.78 -14.87 16.12
C GLU A 55 18.76 -14.10 16.97
N ALA A 56 19.03 -12.84 17.28
CA ALA A 56 18.11 -11.99 18.03
C ALA A 56 16.84 -11.71 17.21
N SER A 57 16.99 -11.44 15.90
CA SER A 57 15.89 -11.26 14.99
C SER A 57 15.00 -12.51 14.88
N ALA A 58 15.61 -13.69 14.75
CA ALA A 58 14.88 -14.95 14.67
C ALA A 58 14.14 -15.30 15.99
N LYS A 59 14.74 -14.99 17.14
CA LYS A 59 14.10 -15.17 18.46
C LYS A 59 12.97 -14.18 18.68
N LEU A 60 13.18 -12.90 18.31
CA LEU A 60 12.18 -11.84 18.51
C LEU A 60 11.01 -12.01 17.53
N PHE A 61 11.28 -12.23 16.24
CA PHE A 61 10.29 -12.37 15.18
C PHE A 61 10.24 -13.79 14.63
N SER A 62 9.83 -14.74 15.48
CA SER A 62 9.72 -16.14 15.08
C SER A 62 8.67 -16.33 13.95
N GLN A 63 8.84 -17.40 13.18
CA GLN A 63 7.89 -17.76 12.09
C GLN A 63 6.45 -17.88 12.59
N GLU A 64 6.26 -18.43 13.79
CA GLU A 64 4.94 -18.66 14.39
C GLU A 64 4.22 -17.36 14.73
N THR A 65 4.95 -16.32 15.13
CA THR A 65 4.36 -15.04 15.55
C THR A 65 4.18 -14.06 14.39
N ARG A 66 4.89 -14.24 13.27
CA ARG A 66 4.77 -13.37 12.08
C ARG A 66 3.37 -13.34 11.52
N GLY A 67 2.67 -14.49 11.48
CA GLY A 67 1.28 -14.56 11.05
C GLY A 67 0.34 -13.74 11.94
N ILE A 68 0.56 -13.79 13.26
CA ILE A 68 -0.23 -13.02 14.23
C ILE A 68 0.02 -11.51 14.07
N LEU A 69 1.29 -11.11 13.90
CA LEU A 69 1.66 -9.72 13.63
C LEU A 69 1.03 -9.20 12.33
N TYR A 70 1.01 -10.04 11.29
CA TYR A 70 0.38 -9.70 10.02
C TYR A 70 -1.13 -9.42 10.17
N VAL A 71 -1.84 -10.31 10.87
CA VAL A 71 -3.28 -10.11 11.15
C VAL A 71 -3.50 -8.84 11.97
N GLY A 72 -2.67 -8.61 13.01
CA GLY A 72 -2.71 -7.38 13.80
C GLY A 72 -2.48 -6.11 12.97
N ALA A 73 -1.52 -6.17 12.05
CA ALA A 73 -1.24 -5.06 11.12
C ALA A 73 -2.43 -4.77 10.19
N GLN A 74 -3.03 -5.81 9.60
CA GLN A 74 -4.21 -5.66 8.72
C GLN A 74 -5.41 -5.08 9.47
N LEU A 75 -5.67 -5.54 10.69
CA LEU A 75 -6.70 -4.95 11.54
C LEU A 75 -6.42 -3.48 11.86
N GLY A 76 -5.17 -3.15 12.19
CA GLY A 76 -4.75 -1.77 12.46
C GLY A 76 -4.95 -0.85 11.26
N VAL A 77 -4.53 -1.29 10.06
CA VAL A 77 -4.75 -0.55 8.81
C VAL A 77 -6.24 -0.40 8.51
N GLY A 78 -7.03 -1.48 8.65
CA GLY A 78 -8.47 -1.45 8.41
C GLY A 78 -9.19 -0.46 9.33
N LEU A 79 -8.89 -0.48 10.63
CA LEU A 79 -9.46 0.47 11.60
C LEU A 79 -9.02 1.91 11.31
N TYR A 80 -7.76 2.11 10.95
CA TYR A 80 -7.27 3.43 10.57
C TYR A 80 -7.98 3.98 9.32
N MET A 81 -8.14 3.13 8.28
CA MET A 81 -8.86 3.51 7.06
C MET A 81 -10.35 3.80 7.33
N PHE A 82 -10.97 3.08 8.26
CA PHE A 82 -12.33 3.38 8.70
C PHE A 82 -12.42 4.79 9.33
N LEU A 83 -11.47 5.15 10.22
CA LEU A 83 -11.42 6.48 10.83
C LEU A 83 -11.22 7.57 9.78
N VAL A 84 -10.29 7.37 8.84
CA VAL A 84 -10.07 8.29 7.71
C VAL A 84 -11.34 8.45 6.87
N GLY A 85 -12.05 7.35 6.62
CA GLY A 85 -13.32 7.35 5.87
C GLY A 85 -14.42 8.15 6.58
N MET A 86 -14.50 8.07 7.91
CA MET A 86 -15.46 8.86 8.70
C MET A 86 -15.18 10.38 8.67
N GLU A 87 -13.91 10.77 8.60
CA GLU A 87 -13.51 12.18 8.49
C GLU A 87 -13.66 12.73 7.07
N PHE A 88 -13.92 11.87 6.09
CA PHE A 88 -13.94 12.23 4.68
C PHE A 88 -15.21 13.00 4.31
N LYS A 89 -15.05 14.26 3.89
CA LYS A 89 -16.18 15.14 3.52
C LYS A 89 -16.56 14.93 2.05
N ILE A 90 -17.62 14.18 1.80
CA ILE A 90 -18.10 13.84 0.45
C ILE A 90 -18.45 15.08 -0.38
N GLU A 91 -18.98 16.14 0.24
CA GLU A 91 -19.34 17.39 -0.43
C GLU A 91 -18.11 18.10 -1.04
N LEU A 92 -17.03 18.15 -0.27
CA LEU A 92 -15.76 18.70 -0.73
C LEU A 92 -15.12 17.83 -1.84
N PHE A 93 -15.24 16.52 -1.72
CA PHE A 93 -14.80 15.60 -2.77
C PHE A 93 -15.53 15.86 -4.09
N ARG A 94 -16.87 15.93 -4.05
CA ARG A 94 -17.69 16.19 -5.26
C ARG A 94 -17.34 17.51 -5.94
N SER A 95 -17.13 18.57 -5.16
CA SER A 95 -16.80 19.90 -5.71
C SER A 95 -15.43 19.95 -6.41
N ARG A 96 -14.50 19.02 -6.06
CA ARG A 96 -13.13 18.97 -6.57
C ARG A 96 -12.79 17.71 -7.35
N ALA A 97 -13.77 16.87 -7.65
CA ALA A 97 -13.56 15.56 -8.28
C ALA A 97 -12.79 15.65 -9.61
N ARG A 98 -13.08 16.67 -10.45
CA ARG A 98 -12.34 16.87 -11.71
C ARG A 98 -10.86 17.20 -11.47
N SER A 99 -10.58 18.11 -10.55
CA SER A 99 -9.19 18.48 -10.22
C SER A 99 -8.46 17.30 -9.57
N ALA A 100 -9.13 16.56 -8.70
CA ALA A 100 -8.58 15.34 -8.09
C ALA A 100 -8.26 14.28 -9.15
N ALA A 101 -9.17 14.04 -10.10
CA ALA A 101 -8.94 13.10 -11.19
C ALA A 101 -7.77 13.54 -12.09
N SER A 102 -7.65 14.83 -12.41
CA SER A 102 -6.53 15.35 -13.22
C SER A 102 -5.19 15.19 -12.50
N VAL A 103 -5.15 15.48 -11.19
CA VAL A 103 -3.93 15.28 -10.36
C VAL A 103 -3.58 13.80 -10.27
N SER A 104 -4.56 12.94 -10.03
CA SER A 104 -4.40 11.48 -9.98
C SER A 104 -3.84 10.94 -11.30
N ILE A 105 -4.49 11.25 -12.42
CA ILE A 105 -4.04 10.79 -13.75
C ILE A 105 -2.61 11.24 -14.03
N ALA A 106 -2.29 12.52 -13.80
CA ALA A 106 -0.94 13.02 -14.02
C ALA A 106 0.08 12.36 -13.09
N GLY A 107 -0.29 12.18 -11.80
CA GLY A 107 0.53 11.53 -10.78
C GLY A 107 0.81 10.05 -11.07
N MET A 108 -0.09 9.35 -11.75
CA MET A 108 0.09 7.95 -12.13
C MET A 108 0.74 7.79 -13.51
N VAL A 109 0.25 8.51 -14.52
CA VAL A 109 0.69 8.31 -15.92
C VAL A 109 2.16 8.67 -16.10
N VAL A 110 2.62 9.78 -15.51
CA VAL A 110 4.01 10.24 -15.70
C VAL A 110 5.00 9.22 -15.11
N PRO A 111 4.92 8.81 -13.82
CA PRO A 111 5.81 7.78 -13.28
C PRO A 111 5.66 6.43 -13.99
N PHE A 112 4.44 6.06 -14.39
CA PHE A 112 4.19 4.81 -15.09
C PHE A 112 4.93 4.76 -16.44
N VAL A 113 4.84 5.82 -17.23
CA VAL A 113 5.56 5.93 -18.50
C VAL A 113 7.07 5.94 -18.28
N LEU A 114 7.56 6.70 -17.31
CA LEU A 114 9.00 6.74 -16.98
C LEU A 114 9.52 5.36 -16.55
N GLY A 115 8.76 4.64 -15.71
CA GLY A 115 9.08 3.27 -15.32
C GLY A 115 9.10 2.32 -16.51
N GLY A 116 8.11 2.42 -17.41
CA GLY A 116 8.04 1.65 -18.63
C GLY A 116 9.23 1.91 -19.58
N LEU A 117 9.66 3.16 -19.69
CA LEU A 117 10.83 3.53 -20.51
C LEU A 117 12.15 2.96 -19.96
N LEU A 118 12.24 2.65 -18.68
CA LEU A 118 13.40 2.00 -18.06
C LEU A 118 13.47 0.48 -18.35
N ALA A 119 12.36 -0.14 -18.71
CA ALA A 119 12.27 -1.59 -18.90
C ALA A 119 13.29 -2.18 -19.89
N PRO A 120 13.56 -1.58 -21.08
CA PRO A 120 14.51 -2.14 -22.02
C PRO A 120 15.93 -2.28 -21.46
N TRP A 121 16.31 -1.43 -20.52
CA TRP A 121 17.62 -1.50 -19.86
C TRP A 121 17.60 -2.46 -18.69
N LEU A 122 16.55 -2.42 -17.86
CA LEU A 122 16.48 -3.17 -16.63
C LEU A 122 16.14 -4.65 -16.83
N VAL A 123 15.45 -5.01 -17.92
CA VAL A 123 15.14 -6.42 -18.24
C VAL A 123 16.41 -7.25 -18.47
N ASN A 124 17.49 -6.61 -18.92
CA ASN A 124 18.77 -7.26 -19.18
C ASN A 124 19.70 -7.33 -17.94
N VAL A 125 19.27 -6.77 -16.80
CA VAL A 125 20.07 -6.83 -15.56
C VAL A 125 19.91 -8.22 -14.93
N PRO A 126 21.01 -8.97 -14.74
CA PRO A 126 20.93 -10.32 -14.18
C PRO A 126 20.28 -10.34 -12.81
N GLY A 127 19.32 -11.25 -12.62
CA GLY A 127 18.64 -11.44 -11.33
C GLY A 127 17.51 -10.46 -11.02
N LEU A 128 17.25 -9.46 -11.87
CA LEU A 128 16.14 -8.51 -11.65
C LEU A 128 14.82 -9.06 -12.17
N PHE A 129 14.83 -9.66 -13.35
CA PHE A 129 13.69 -10.32 -13.98
C PHE A 129 14.03 -11.76 -14.35
N SER A 130 13.01 -12.59 -14.54
CA SER A 130 13.19 -13.92 -15.12
C SER A 130 13.60 -13.80 -16.59
N GLU A 131 14.43 -14.73 -17.08
CA GLU A 131 14.84 -14.79 -18.49
C GLU A 131 13.67 -14.92 -19.49
N LYS A 132 12.49 -15.34 -18.99
CA LYS A 132 11.27 -15.47 -19.79
C LYS A 132 10.41 -14.19 -19.80
N THR A 133 10.83 -13.14 -19.07
CA THR A 133 10.06 -11.90 -18.97
C THR A 133 10.20 -11.06 -20.22
N GLU A 134 9.11 -10.77 -20.88
CA GLU A 134 9.10 -9.89 -22.05
C GLU A 134 9.23 -8.40 -21.65
N ILE A 135 9.78 -7.58 -22.54
CA ILE A 135 10.02 -6.15 -22.28
C ILE A 135 8.72 -5.42 -21.88
N TYR A 136 7.58 -5.74 -22.51
CA TYR A 136 6.32 -5.10 -22.16
C TYR A 136 5.85 -5.48 -20.74
N GLN A 137 6.08 -6.73 -20.31
CA GLN A 137 5.75 -7.19 -18.95
C GLN A 137 6.61 -6.47 -17.92
N ALA A 138 7.92 -6.38 -18.17
CA ALA A 138 8.84 -5.61 -17.34
C ALA A 138 8.42 -4.13 -17.28
N GLY A 139 7.99 -3.55 -18.42
CA GLY A 139 7.51 -2.18 -18.51
C GLY A 139 6.23 -1.94 -17.69
N LEU A 140 5.26 -2.82 -17.78
CA LEU A 140 4.03 -2.77 -16.97
C LEU A 140 4.35 -2.87 -15.48
N PHE A 141 5.22 -3.80 -15.09
CA PHE A 141 5.63 -4.01 -13.71
C PHE A 141 6.37 -2.79 -13.14
N LEU A 142 7.40 -2.31 -13.83
CA LEU A 142 8.17 -1.13 -13.39
C LEU A 142 7.32 0.12 -13.36
N GLY A 143 6.48 0.32 -14.39
CA GLY A 143 5.54 1.42 -14.42
C GLY A 143 4.60 1.42 -13.22
N ALA A 144 3.99 0.28 -12.91
CA ALA A 144 3.15 0.10 -11.74
C ALA A 144 3.92 0.31 -10.43
N ALA A 145 5.12 -0.29 -10.30
CA ALA A 145 5.92 -0.20 -9.08
C ALA A 145 6.32 1.24 -8.73
N ILE A 146 6.49 2.12 -9.72
CA ILE A 146 6.85 3.53 -9.50
C ILE A 146 5.61 4.42 -9.34
N ALA A 147 4.49 4.08 -10.01
CA ALA A 147 3.29 4.90 -10.03
C ALA A 147 2.37 4.69 -8.81
N ILE A 148 2.40 3.51 -8.18
CA ILE A 148 1.48 3.18 -7.09
C ILE A 148 1.82 3.99 -5.83
N THR A 149 0.82 4.76 -5.35
CA THR A 149 0.92 5.59 -4.15
C THR A 149 0.13 4.95 -2.99
N ALA A 150 0.65 5.03 -1.77
CA ALA A 150 0.00 4.47 -0.58
C ALA A 150 -0.95 5.51 0.06
N PHE A 151 -2.26 5.39 -0.18
CA PHE A 151 -3.27 6.29 0.38
C PHE A 151 -3.25 6.38 1.92
N PRO A 152 -3.11 5.28 2.70
CA PRO A 152 -3.06 5.38 4.16
C PRO A 152 -1.91 6.25 4.67
N MET A 153 -0.76 6.19 4.00
CA MET A 153 0.40 7.00 4.34
C MET A 153 0.15 8.49 4.03
N LEU A 154 -0.40 8.78 2.85
CA LEU A 154 -0.78 10.14 2.47
C LEU A 154 -1.75 10.75 3.47
N ALA A 155 -2.81 10.02 3.84
CA ALA A 155 -3.80 10.46 4.82
C ALA A 155 -3.14 10.78 6.17
N ARG A 156 -2.21 9.94 6.62
CA ARG A 156 -1.47 10.16 7.87
C ARG A 156 -0.59 11.41 7.82
N ILE A 157 0.11 11.64 6.71
CA ILE A 157 0.93 12.84 6.51
C ILE A 157 0.06 14.10 6.51
N ILE A 158 -1.07 14.10 5.80
CA ILE A 158 -2.02 15.22 5.76
C ILE A 158 -2.52 15.54 7.18
N TYR A 159 -2.89 14.52 7.95
CA TYR A 159 -3.30 14.67 9.34
C TYR A 159 -2.19 15.25 10.22
N GLU A 160 -0.99 14.69 10.18
CA GLU A 160 0.17 15.13 10.98
C GLU A 160 0.63 16.56 10.66
N ARG A 161 0.42 17.01 9.42
CA ARG A 161 0.72 18.38 8.98
C ARG A 161 -0.41 19.38 9.26
N GLY A 162 -1.51 18.94 9.86
CA GLY A 162 -2.66 19.81 10.17
C GLY A 162 -3.38 20.30 8.91
N LEU A 163 -3.23 19.60 7.78
CA LEU A 163 -3.85 19.97 6.49
C LEU A 163 -5.24 19.36 6.30
N SER A 164 -5.71 18.53 7.23
CA SER A 164 -7.06 17.97 7.21
C SER A 164 -8.10 19.09 7.16
N GLY A 165 -9.05 18.98 6.23
CA GLY A 165 -10.10 20.01 6.04
C GLY A 165 -9.68 21.26 5.27
N THR A 166 -8.40 21.42 4.92
CA THR A 166 -7.97 22.48 3.99
C THR A 166 -8.29 22.10 2.54
N SER A 167 -8.34 23.09 1.67
CA SER A 167 -8.53 22.87 0.23
C SER A 167 -7.47 21.96 -0.39
N LEU A 168 -6.20 22.14 0.02
CA LEU A 168 -5.07 21.34 -0.45
C LEU A 168 -5.15 19.91 0.08
N GLY A 169 -5.38 19.73 1.39
CA GLY A 169 -5.50 18.42 1.99
C GLY A 169 -6.65 17.60 1.44
N THR A 170 -7.81 18.25 1.25
CA THR A 170 -8.98 17.59 0.63
C THR A 170 -8.71 17.17 -0.82
N LEU A 171 -8.05 18.03 -1.61
CA LEU A 171 -7.66 17.69 -2.98
C LEU A 171 -6.68 16.52 -3.01
N ALA A 172 -5.66 16.54 -2.15
CA ALA A 172 -4.66 15.49 -2.07
C ALA A 172 -5.28 14.15 -1.64
N LEU A 173 -6.15 14.15 -0.62
CA LEU A 173 -6.86 12.95 -0.18
C LEU A 173 -7.79 12.42 -1.27
N ALA A 174 -8.49 13.30 -1.98
CA ALA A 174 -9.36 12.93 -3.08
C ALA A 174 -8.58 12.28 -4.24
N ALA A 175 -7.45 12.88 -4.63
CA ALA A 175 -6.58 12.33 -5.66
C ALA A 175 -6.00 10.98 -5.23
N GLY A 176 -5.47 10.89 -3.99
CA GLY A 176 -4.90 9.66 -3.46
C GLY A 176 -5.91 8.50 -3.34
N ALA A 177 -7.18 8.79 -3.03
CA ALA A 177 -8.23 7.76 -3.03
C ALA A 177 -8.52 7.23 -4.45
N ILE A 178 -8.46 8.08 -5.47
CA ILE A 178 -8.59 7.67 -6.88
C ILE A 178 -7.35 6.85 -7.28
N ASP A 179 -6.15 7.31 -6.91
CA ASP A 179 -4.89 6.61 -7.17
C ASP A 179 -4.90 5.19 -6.58
N ASP A 180 -5.34 5.05 -5.32
CA ASP A 180 -5.37 3.76 -4.63
C ASP A 180 -6.31 2.77 -5.33
N ALA A 181 -7.50 3.22 -5.73
CA ALA A 181 -8.44 2.40 -6.49
C ALA A 181 -7.87 2.01 -7.87
N ALA A 182 -7.27 2.96 -8.59
CA ALA A 182 -6.67 2.72 -9.89
C ALA A 182 -5.43 1.82 -9.81
N ALA A 183 -4.62 1.96 -8.75
CA ALA A 183 -3.45 1.13 -8.48
C ALA A 183 -3.78 -0.36 -8.41
N TRP A 184 -4.88 -0.72 -7.74
CA TRP A 184 -5.34 -2.11 -7.68
C TRP A 184 -5.76 -2.66 -9.05
N CYS A 185 -6.41 -1.82 -9.89
CA CYS A 185 -6.74 -2.20 -11.26
C CYS A 185 -5.47 -2.42 -12.10
N VAL A 186 -4.50 -1.50 -12.00
CA VAL A 186 -3.22 -1.63 -12.70
C VAL A 186 -2.47 -2.88 -12.24
N LEU A 187 -2.40 -3.12 -10.92
CA LEU A 187 -1.76 -4.30 -10.37
C LEU A 187 -2.40 -5.60 -10.87
N ALA A 188 -3.74 -5.64 -10.95
CA ALA A 188 -4.45 -6.80 -11.49
C ALA A 188 -4.09 -7.06 -12.97
N ILE A 189 -3.97 -6.01 -13.79
CA ILE A 189 -3.53 -6.12 -15.19
C ILE A 189 -2.09 -6.62 -15.26
N VAL A 190 -1.20 -6.06 -14.44
CA VAL A 190 0.20 -6.48 -14.38
C VAL A 190 0.30 -7.97 -14.03
N LEU A 191 -0.35 -8.40 -12.96
CA LEU A 191 -0.34 -9.81 -12.54
C LEU A 191 -0.90 -10.74 -13.63
N ALA A 192 -1.96 -10.34 -14.30
CA ALA A 192 -2.52 -11.10 -15.42
C ALA A 192 -1.54 -11.24 -16.60
N SER A 193 -0.68 -10.24 -16.83
CA SER A 193 0.34 -10.30 -17.90
C SER A 193 1.46 -11.31 -17.61
N PHE A 194 1.75 -11.58 -16.33
CA PHE A 194 2.84 -12.49 -15.97
C PHE A 194 2.42 -13.95 -15.83
N GLY A 195 1.19 -14.21 -15.58
CA GLY A 195 0.90 -15.54 -15.20
C GLY A 195 -0.42 -16.07 -15.48
N GLY A 196 -0.63 -16.09 -16.53
CA GLY A 196 -1.66 -16.71 -17.04
C GLY A 196 -2.30 -17.97 -16.62
N GLY A 197 -2.58 -18.31 -15.56
CA GLY A 197 -3.53 -19.36 -15.22
C GLY A 197 -4.92 -18.76 -15.18
N ASP A 198 -5.81 -19.13 -16.09
CA ASP A 198 -7.23 -18.81 -15.94
C ASP A 198 -7.72 -19.33 -14.59
N SER A 199 -8.26 -18.46 -13.76
CA SER A 199 -8.92 -18.90 -12.53
C SER A 199 -10.29 -19.42 -12.88
N VAL A 200 -10.62 -20.62 -12.39
CA VAL A 200 -11.96 -21.20 -12.55
C VAL A 200 -12.88 -20.55 -11.52
N PHE A 201 -13.74 -19.66 -11.96
CA PHE A 201 -14.80 -19.08 -11.14
C PHE A 201 -16.16 -19.56 -11.64
N LEU A 202 -16.93 -20.20 -10.77
CA LEU A 202 -18.25 -20.80 -11.11
C LEU A 202 -18.21 -21.76 -12.32
N GLY A 203 -17.10 -22.49 -12.51
CA GLY A 203 -16.93 -23.42 -13.61
C GLY A 203 -16.55 -22.80 -14.96
N MET A 204 -16.35 -21.48 -15.01
CA MET A 204 -15.85 -20.75 -16.18
C MET A 204 -14.40 -20.34 -16.00
N GLN A 205 -13.62 -20.45 -17.07
CA GLN A 205 -12.28 -19.89 -17.11
C GLN A 205 -12.39 -18.37 -17.25
N VAL A 206 -11.98 -17.65 -16.21
CA VAL A 206 -12.05 -16.19 -16.18
C VAL A 206 -10.67 -15.63 -15.89
N ASN A 207 -10.28 -14.61 -16.63
CA ASN A 207 -9.03 -13.91 -16.38
C ASN A 207 -9.05 -13.28 -14.98
N PRO A 208 -8.04 -13.54 -14.12
CA PRO A 208 -7.98 -13.02 -12.75
C PRO A 208 -8.11 -11.49 -12.66
N ALA A 209 -7.60 -10.76 -13.65
CA ALA A 209 -7.75 -9.31 -13.69
C ALA A 209 -9.20 -8.87 -13.87
N VAL A 210 -9.95 -9.56 -14.75
CA VAL A 210 -11.38 -9.29 -14.97
C VAL A 210 -12.16 -9.57 -13.71
N LEU A 211 -11.87 -10.69 -13.04
CA LEU A 211 -12.52 -11.06 -11.77
C LEU A 211 -12.25 -10.03 -10.67
N ALA A 212 -11.01 -9.57 -10.53
CA ALA A 212 -10.61 -8.57 -9.52
C ALA A 212 -11.29 -7.21 -9.78
N ILE A 213 -11.27 -6.74 -11.03
CA ILE A 213 -11.90 -5.47 -11.41
C ILE A 213 -13.44 -5.55 -11.25
N ALA A 214 -14.06 -6.60 -11.76
CA ALA A 214 -15.50 -6.79 -11.65
C ALA A 214 -15.95 -6.93 -10.18
N GLY A 215 -15.22 -7.72 -9.39
CA GLY A 215 -15.45 -7.87 -7.95
C GLY A 215 -15.32 -6.56 -7.19
N GLY A 216 -14.29 -5.77 -7.48
CA GLY A 216 -14.07 -4.44 -6.90
C GLY A 216 -15.18 -3.45 -7.23
N VAL A 217 -15.60 -3.40 -8.51
CA VAL A 217 -16.71 -2.54 -8.95
C VAL A 217 -18.03 -2.97 -8.29
N LEU A 218 -18.29 -4.27 -8.20
CA LEU A 218 -19.49 -4.81 -7.60
C LEU A 218 -19.54 -4.51 -6.09
N TYR A 219 -18.43 -4.70 -5.40
CA TYR A 219 -18.28 -4.35 -3.99
C TYR A 219 -18.48 -2.85 -3.75
N ALA A 220 -17.82 -2.00 -4.53
CA ALA A 220 -17.96 -0.54 -4.43
C ALA A 220 -19.41 -0.09 -4.67
N THR A 221 -20.08 -0.67 -5.68
CA THR A 221 -21.48 -0.37 -5.99
C THR A 221 -22.38 -0.82 -4.84
N PHE A 222 -22.17 -2.00 -4.28
CA PHE A 222 -22.91 -2.49 -3.12
C PHE A 222 -22.75 -1.56 -1.91
N MET A 223 -21.52 -1.16 -1.58
CA MET A 223 -21.25 -0.27 -0.45
C MET A 223 -21.84 1.13 -0.64
N LEU A 224 -21.81 1.66 -1.86
CA LEU A 224 -22.36 3.00 -2.15
C LEU A 224 -23.90 3.03 -2.22
N THR A 225 -24.54 1.91 -2.52
CA THR A 225 -26.01 1.82 -2.68
C THR A 225 -26.70 1.13 -1.50
N GLY A 226 -26.29 -0.09 -1.19
CA GLY A 226 -26.88 -0.92 -0.12
C GLY A 226 -26.34 -0.56 1.26
N GLY A 227 -25.00 -0.45 1.40
CA GLY A 227 -24.34 -0.11 2.66
C GLY A 227 -24.70 1.29 3.20
N ARG A 228 -25.16 2.19 2.34
CA ARG A 228 -25.66 3.52 2.74
C ARG A 228 -27.05 3.48 3.39
N ARG A 229 -27.75 2.37 3.28
CA ARG A 229 -29.12 2.19 3.86
C ARG A 229 -29.11 1.38 5.17
N LEU A 230 -27.97 0.79 5.52
CA LEU A 230 -27.67 0.17 6.81
C LEU A 230 -27.05 1.17 7.76
#